data_3723c6909145286a68354dc475d8a76c
#
_entry.id   3723c6909145286a68354dc475d8a76c
#
_cell.length_a   1.000
_cell.length_b   1.000
_cell.length_c   1.000
_cell.angle_alpha   90.00
_cell.angle_beta   90.00
_cell.angle_gamma   90.00
#
_symmetry.space_group_name_H-M   'P 1'
#
loop_
_entity.id
_entity.type
_entity.pdbx_description
1 polymer ?
#
loop_
_entity_poly.entity_id
_entity_poly.type
_entity_poly.pdbx_seq_one_letter_code
_entity_poly.pdbx_strand_id
1 'polypeptide(L)'
;MRPQKQHITTPLALAIAGLFSPAGFAEEVEQDTETMVVRGTAEEALKQQPGVSIITAEDIAKAPPVNDLSEIIRKMPGVNLTGNSASGSRGNNRQIDIRGMGPENTLILIDGVPVTSRNSVRYSWRGERDTRGDSNWVPPEMVERIEVLRGPAAARYGSGAAGGVVNIITKRPTNDWHGSLSLYTNQPENNKEGSTNRANFNLNGPLAGDALTMRLYGNINKTEPDAWDINRAQNGSYAAGREGVRNKDINALLSWKVTPQQIIDFSYAYSRQGNIYAGDTQYSNSNMSPNGLVDTLYGQETNRMYRQTWGLTYNGIWYWGQSKAGVYYEKTNNTRLQEGTTGRVEGMINSDVYDTSRLESWRSTAEVNLPFNWLAEQTLTLGMEWNRDELNDPASMQ
;
A
#
# COMPACT_ATOMS: atom_id res chain seq x y z
N MET A 1 -11.17 49.01 -5.48
CA MET A 1 -10.49 48.27 -6.57
C MET A 1 -10.08 46.92 -6.04
N ARG A 2 -10.79 45.87 -6.46
CA ARG A 2 -10.46 44.45 -6.13
C ARG A 2 -9.60 43.90 -7.26
N PRO A 3 -8.49 43.18 -6.98
CA PRO A 3 -7.73 42.55 -8.05
C PRO A 3 -8.47 41.27 -8.54
N GLN A 4 -8.69 41.20 -9.84
CA GLN A 4 -9.17 40.03 -10.54
C GLN A 4 -8.14 38.91 -10.41
N LYS A 5 -8.57 37.73 -9.91
CA LYS A 5 -7.82 36.49 -10.01
C LYS A 5 -7.90 36.01 -11.45
N GLN A 6 -6.82 36.10 -12.18
CA GLN A 6 -6.68 35.41 -13.44
C GLN A 6 -6.59 33.90 -13.17
N HIS A 7 -7.52 33.15 -13.71
CA HIS A 7 -7.44 31.70 -13.80
C HIS A 7 -6.36 31.37 -14.84
N ILE A 8 -5.23 30.90 -14.35
CA ILE A 8 -4.21 30.26 -15.19
C ILE A 8 -4.75 28.88 -15.54
N THR A 9 -5.46 28.79 -16.67
CA THR A 9 -5.74 27.52 -17.30
C THR A 9 -4.42 26.94 -17.81
N THR A 10 -4.04 25.85 -17.22
CA THR A 10 -2.78 25.17 -17.38
C THR A 10 -2.47 24.85 -18.86
N PRO A 11 -1.34 25.28 -19.39
CA PRO A 11 -0.92 24.93 -20.75
C PRO A 11 -0.67 23.44 -20.97
N LEU A 12 -0.66 22.64 -19.89
CA LEU A 12 -0.46 21.19 -19.95
C LEU A 12 -1.62 20.45 -20.63
N ALA A 13 -2.86 20.89 -20.41
CA ALA A 13 -4.02 20.26 -21.06
C ALA A 13 -4.07 20.52 -22.57
N LEU A 14 -3.60 21.69 -23.01
CA LEU A 14 -3.49 22.00 -24.44
C LEU A 14 -2.31 21.31 -25.13
N ALA A 15 -1.21 21.09 -24.42
CA ALA A 15 -0.06 20.38 -24.98
C ALA A 15 -0.35 18.89 -25.19
N ILE A 16 -1.16 18.28 -24.32
CA ILE A 16 -1.59 16.88 -24.47
C ILE A 16 -2.59 16.74 -25.62
N ALA A 17 -3.52 17.68 -25.77
CA ALA A 17 -4.50 17.68 -26.87
C ALA A 17 -3.84 17.90 -28.26
N GLY A 18 -2.74 18.63 -28.34
CA GLY A 18 -2.00 18.89 -29.59
C GLY A 18 -1.16 17.72 -30.09
N LEU A 19 -0.82 16.78 -29.24
CA LEU A 19 -0.06 15.57 -29.60
C LEU A 19 -0.93 14.45 -30.18
N PHE A 20 -2.25 14.56 -30.06
CA PHE A 20 -3.21 13.54 -30.46
C PHE A 20 -4.13 14.01 -31.58
N SER A 21 -3.56 14.58 -32.64
CA SER A 21 -4.32 14.83 -33.85
C SER A 21 -4.62 13.49 -34.55
N PRO A 22 -5.90 13.17 -34.84
CA PRO A 22 -6.29 11.82 -35.30
C PRO A 22 -5.84 11.47 -36.73
N ALA A 23 -5.01 12.28 -37.33
CA ALA A 23 -4.62 12.13 -38.76
C ALA A 23 -3.49 11.11 -39.05
N GLY A 24 -3.02 10.35 -38.04
CA GLY A 24 -1.90 9.44 -38.21
C GLY A 24 -2.15 7.97 -37.82
N PHE A 25 -3.34 7.60 -37.36
CA PHE A 25 -3.62 6.24 -36.87
C PHE A 25 -4.83 5.63 -37.58
N ALA A 26 -4.86 5.63 -38.89
CA ALA A 26 -5.84 4.89 -39.65
C ALA A 26 -5.16 3.65 -40.26
N GLU A 27 -5.02 2.62 -39.47
CA GLU A 27 -4.97 1.26 -39.97
C GLU A 27 -5.77 0.39 -38.96
N GLU A 28 -6.99 0.07 -39.36
CA GLU A 28 -7.85 -0.90 -38.72
C GLU A 28 -7.14 -2.25 -38.75
N VAL A 29 -6.64 -2.65 -37.59
CA VAL A 29 -6.39 -4.05 -37.30
C VAL A 29 -7.31 -4.43 -36.16
N GLU A 30 -8.42 -5.05 -36.53
CA GLU A 30 -9.24 -5.84 -35.64
C GLU A 30 -8.35 -6.95 -35.05
N GLN A 31 -7.75 -6.69 -33.93
CA GLN A 31 -7.09 -7.72 -33.12
C GLN A 31 -7.64 -7.67 -31.73
N ASP A 32 -8.17 -8.84 -31.33
CA ASP A 32 -8.50 -9.23 -29.97
C ASP A 32 -7.63 -8.45 -28.98
N THR A 33 -8.29 -7.84 -28.01
CA THR A 33 -7.69 -7.28 -26.80
C THR A 33 -7.10 -8.44 -25.96
N GLU A 34 -6.13 -9.13 -26.52
CA GLU A 34 -5.27 -9.99 -25.74
C GLU A 34 -4.48 -9.08 -24.81
N THR A 35 -4.80 -9.14 -23.53
CA THR A 35 -3.89 -8.76 -22.46
C THR A 35 -2.50 -9.21 -22.88
N MET A 36 -1.50 -8.32 -22.88
CA MET A 36 -0.13 -8.65 -23.21
C MET A 36 0.31 -9.84 -22.35
N VAL A 37 0.08 -11.06 -22.84
CA VAL A 37 0.49 -12.27 -22.13
C VAL A 37 1.96 -12.49 -22.42
N VAL A 38 2.75 -12.06 -21.49
CA VAL A 38 4.18 -12.29 -21.45
C VAL A 38 4.42 -13.75 -21.09
N ARG A 39 4.54 -14.61 -22.06
CA ARG A 39 4.86 -16.02 -21.84
C ARG A 39 6.37 -16.18 -21.70
N GLY A 40 6.79 -17.00 -20.73
CA GLY A 40 8.18 -17.48 -20.61
C GLY A 40 9.13 -16.53 -19.88
N THR A 41 8.66 -15.54 -19.12
CA THR A 41 9.53 -14.75 -18.25
C THR A 41 9.91 -15.53 -16.99
N ALA A 42 11.03 -15.16 -16.38
CA ALA A 42 11.43 -15.69 -15.08
C ALA A 42 10.35 -15.45 -14.02
N GLU A 43 9.65 -14.33 -14.09
CA GLU A 43 8.54 -14.01 -13.19
C GLU A 43 7.36 -14.96 -13.36
N GLU A 44 6.95 -15.25 -14.60
CA GLU A 44 5.89 -16.21 -14.87
C GLU A 44 6.25 -17.62 -14.39
N ALA A 45 7.50 -18.04 -14.62
CA ALA A 45 7.98 -19.32 -14.14
C ALA A 45 7.96 -19.42 -12.61
N LEU A 46 8.31 -18.34 -11.91
CA LEU A 46 8.26 -18.28 -10.46
C LEU A 46 6.83 -18.40 -9.89
N LYS A 47 5.84 -17.81 -10.56
CA LYS A 47 4.44 -17.88 -10.15
C LYS A 47 3.84 -19.28 -10.24
N GLN A 48 4.42 -20.16 -11.04
CA GLN A 48 4.00 -21.56 -11.19
C GLN A 48 4.66 -22.50 -10.18
N GLN A 49 5.59 -22.00 -9.37
CA GLN A 49 6.30 -22.84 -8.41
C GLN A 49 5.43 -23.17 -7.17
N PRO A 50 5.71 -24.32 -6.52
CA PRO A 50 5.14 -24.61 -5.21
C PRO A 50 5.45 -23.49 -4.21
N GLY A 51 4.49 -23.16 -3.37
CA GLY A 51 4.63 -22.09 -2.38
C GLY A 51 4.12 -20.73 -2.84
N VAL A 52 3.59 -20.63 -4.04
CA VAL A 52 2.86 -19.44 -4.51
C VAL A 52 1.36 -19.65 -4.33
N SER A 53 0.70 -18.68 -3.71
CA SER A 53 -0.75 -18.62 -3.59
C SER A 53 -1.26 -17.36 -4.26
N ILE A 54 -2.40 -17.47 -4.95
CA ILE A 54 -3.05 -16.33 -5.62
C ILE A 54 -4.44 -16.18 -5.04
N ILE A 55 -4.75 -14.95 -4.59
CA ILE A 55 -6.07 -14.54 -4.14
C ILE A 55 -6.64 -13.67 -5.25
N THR A 56 -7.70 -14.12 -5.90
CA THR A 56 -8.31 -13.41 -7.02
C THR A 56 -9.29 -12.34 -6.56
N ALA A 57 -9.66 -11.42 -7.44
CA ALA A 57 -10.73 -10.44 -7.18
C ALA A 57 -12.07 -11.15 -6.84
N GLU A 58 -12.32 -12.28 -7.46
CA GLU A 58 -13.50 -13.11 -7.17
C GLU A 58 -13.45 -13.70 -5.76
N ASP A 59 -12.29 -14.19 -5.32
CA ASP A 59 -12.10 -14.68 -3.95
C ASP A 59 -12.33 -13.56 -2.92
N ILE A 60 -11.85 -12.35 -3.21
CA ILE A 60 -12.08 -11.17 -2.36
C ILE A 60 -13.57 -10.81 -2.31
N ALA A 61 -14.26 -10.84 -3.45
CA ALA A 61 -15.67 -10.51 -3.53
C ALA A 61 -16.56 -11.53 -2.80
N LYS A 62 -16.16 -12.81 -2.78
CA LYS A 62 -16.86 -13.89 -2.06
C LYS A 62 -16.58 -13.92 -0.57
N ALA A 63 -15.45 -13.34 -0.14
CA ALA A 63 -15.11 -13.26 1.28
C ALA A 63 -16.01 -12.25 2.01
N PRO A 64 -16.21 -12.41 3.33
CA PRO A 64 -16.86 -11.37 4.11
C PRO A 64 -16.16 -10.03 3.91
N PRO A 65 -16.89 -8.91 3.81
CA PRO A 65 -16.29 -7.61 3.62
C PRO A 65 -15.28 -7.29 4.73
N VAL A 66 -14.12 -6.79 4.34
CA VAL A 66 -13.04 -6.41 5.25
C VAL A 66 -12.60 -4.98 4.99
N ASN A 67 -11.98 -4.39 5.98
CA ASN A 67 -11.43 -3.04 5.90
C ASN A 67 -9.92 -3.02 5.65
N ASP A 68 -9.24 -4.11 5.93
CA ASP A 68 -7.81 -4.29 5.78
C ASP A 68 -7.52 -5.58 5.00
N LEU A 69 -6.72 -5.50 3.96
CA LEU A 69 -6.31 -6.66 3.16
C LEU A 69 -5.58 -7.72 3.98
N SER A 70 -4.92 -7.36 5.07
CA SER A 70 -4.27 -8.31 5.97
C SER A 70 -5.24 -9.37 6.50
N GLU A 71 -6.52 -9.04 6.68
CA GLU A 71 -7.55 -9.99 7.12
C GLU A 71 -7.85 -11.07 6.07
N ILE A 72 -7.63 -10.79 4.81
CA ILE A 72 -7.76 -11.76 3.72
C ILE A 72 -6.47 -12.55 3.58
N ILE A 73 -5.33 -11.87 3.58
CA ILE A 73 -4.01 -12.47 3.35
C ILE A 73 -3.65 -13.47 4.45
N ARG A 74 -4.01 -13.19 5.70
CA ARG A 74 -3.74 -14.09 6.84
C ARG A 74 -4.35 -15.47 6.72
N LYS A 75 -5.36 -15.65 5.86
CA LYS A 75 -6.01 -16.94 5.63
C LYS A 75 -5.16 -17.88 4.77
N MET A 76 -4.10 -17.36 4.15
CA MET A 76 -3.20 -18.17 3.35
C MET A 76 -2.30 -19.04 4.23
N PRO A 77 -1.93 -20.24 3.78
CA PRO A 77 -1.06 -21.13 4.52
C PRO A 77 0.28 -20.47 4.88
N GLY A 78 0.68 -20.59 6.15
CA GLY A 78 1.95 -20.05 6.65
C GLY A 78 1.98 -18.54 6.83
N VAL A 79 0.85 -17.86 6.73
CA VAL A 79 0.73 -16.41 6.94
C VAL A 79 0.10 -16.14 8.30
N ASN A 80 0.75 -15.30 9.09
CA ASN A 80 0.27 -14.82 10.36
C ASN A 80 0.19 -13.29 10.37
N LEU A 81 -0.62 -12.75 11.25
CA LEU A 81 -0.56 -11.33 11.59
C LEU A 81 0.14 -11.17 12.94
N THR A 82 1.14 -10.31 12.97
CA THR A 82 1.74 -9.81 14.19
C THR A 82 1.16 -8.45 14.56
N GLY A 83 1.35 -8.05 15.82
CA GLY A 83 0.86 -6.76 16.30
C GLY A 83 -0.60 -6.79 16.67
N ASN A 84 -1.19 -5.62 16.66
CA ASN A 84 -2.48 -5.39 17.27
C ASN A 84 -3.64 -6.07 16.60
N SER A 85 -4.17 -7.00 17.25
CA SER A 85 -5.59 -7.32 17.12
C SER A 85 -6.38 -6.59 18.23
N ALA A 86 -7.36 -7.18 18.78
CA ALA A 86 -8.32 -6.59 19.69
C ALA A 86 -7.81 -6.10 21.05
N SER A 87 -6.55 -6.17 21.39
CA SER A 87 -6.03 -5.79 22.73
C SER A 87 -4.85 -4.81 22.64
N GLY A 88 -5.01 -3.85 21.89
CA GLY A 88 -4.28 -2.72 21.60
C GLY A 88 -2.99 -2.32 22.27
N SER A 89 -1.89 -2.49 21.61
CA SER A 89 -0.80 -1.54 21.65
C SER A 89 -1.07 -0.39 20.69
N ARG A 90 -0.48 0.75 20.95
CA ARG A 90 -0.59 1.92 20.08
C ARG A 90 -0.07 1.65 18.66
N GLY A 91 -0.59 2.37 17.71
CA GLY A 91 -0.03 2.43 16.37
C GLY A 91 -0.61 1.43 15.39
N ASN A 92 -1.56 0.58 15.80
CA ASN A 92 -2.18 -0.40 14.90
C ASN A 92 -1.15 -1.18 14.05
N ASN A 93 -0.24 -1.87 14.72
CA ASN A 93 0.94 -2.52 14.13
C ASN A 93 0.63 -3.84 13.44
N ARG A 94 -0.54 -3.98 12.81
CA ARG A 94 -0.86 -5.18 12.05
C ARG A 94 0.12 -5.35 10.90
N GLN A 95 0.98 -6.32 11.02
CA GLN A 95 1.97 -6.64 10.01
C GLN A 95 1.85 -8.11 9.62
N ILE A 96 2.09 -8.35 8.34
CA ILE A 96 2.06 -9.70 7.78
C ILE A 96 3.40 -10.37 8.07
N ASP A 97 3.33 -11.54 8.68
CA ASP A 97 4.47 -12.40 8.95
C ASP A 97 4.31 -13.73 8.19
N ILE A 98 5.25 -14.06 7.35
CA ILE A 98 5.24 -15.31 6.60
C ILE A 98 6.22 -16.31 7.25
N ARG A 99 5.69 -17.47 7.61
CA ARG A 99 6.42 -18.59 8.21
C ARG A 99 7.13 -18.27 9.53
N GLY A 100 6.68 -17.28 10.26
CA GLY A 100 7.30 -16.90 11.53
C GLY A 100 8.69 -16.28 11.39
N MET A 101 9.05 -15.82 10.20
CA MET A 101 10.35 -15.16 9.94
C MET A 101 10.40 -13.73 10.42
N GLY A 102 9.28 -13.20 10.89
CA GLY A 102 9.09 -11.80 11.28
C GLY A 102 8.63 -10.90 10.15
N PRO A 103 7.84 -9.87 10.46
CA PRO A 103 7.27 -8.98 9.45
C PRO A 103 8.34 -8.18 8.68
N GLU A 104 9.49 -7.94 9.28
CA GLU A 104 10.62 -7.26 8.61
C GLU A 104 11.20 -8.07 7.45
N ASN A 105 10.97 -9.36 7.43
CA ASN A 105 11.37 -10.28 6.37
C ASN A 105 10.25 -10.58 5.36
N THR A 106 9.13 -9.89 5.46
CA THR A 106 8.04 -9.96 4.49
C THR A 106 8.04 -8.68 3.66
N LEU A 107 8.23 -8.81 2.37
CA LEU A 107 8.21 -7.69 1.43
C LEU A 107 6.79 -7.48 0.92
N ILE A 108 6.28 -6.27 1.04
CA ILE A 108 4.98 -5.86 0.49
C ILE A 108 5.22 -5.05 -0.77
N LEU A 109 4.60 -5.48 -1.87
CA LEU A 109 4.65 -4.80 -3.16
C LEU A 109 3.25 -4.30 -3.54
N ILE A 110 3.18 -3.18 -4.21
CA ILE A 110 2.00 -2.72 -4.95
C ILE A 110 2.40 -2.63 -6.41
N ASP A 111 1.73 -3.39 -7.26
CA ASP A 111 2.03 -3.49 -8.70
C ASP A 111 3.52 -3.75 -8.98
N GLY A 112 4.13 -4.61 -8.18
CA GLY A 112 5.53 -5.00 -8.30
C GLY A 112 6.54 -4.02 -7.69
N VAL A 113 6.09 -2.89 -7.13
CA VAL A 113 6.96 -1.88 -6.51
C VAL A 113 6.93 -2.02 -4.99
N PRO A 114 8.08 -2.18 -4.32
CA PRO A 114 8.14 -2.26 -2.87
C PRO A 114 7.56 -1.03 -2.18
N VAL A 115 6.76 -1.27 -1.15
CA VAL A 115 6.26 -0.24 -0.25
C VAL A 115 7.26 -0.06 0.87
N THR A 116 7.73 1.17 1.07
CA THR A 116 8.78 1.47 2.06
C THR A 116 8.26 2.25 3.28
N SER A 117 6.98 2.60 3.30
CA SER A 117 6.40 3.47 4.33
C SER A 117 6.60 2.98 5.76
N ARG A 118 6.59 1.68 6.02
CA ARG A 118 6.90 1.13 7.35
C ARG A 118 8.33 1.41 7.81
N ASN A 119 9.23 1.70 6.89
CA ASN A 119 10.62 2.05 7.19
C ASN A 119 10.80 3.54 7.54
N SER A 120 9.73 4.30 7.62
CA SER A 120 9.75 5.72 7.97
C SER A 120 10.12 6.02 9.42
N VAL A 121 10.33 4.99 10.22
CA VAL A 121 10.86 5.09 11.59
C VAL A 121 12.03 4.12 11.76
N ARG A 122 12.93 4.43 12.69
CA ARG A 122 14.04 3.53 13.04
C ARG A 122 13.52 2.34 13.87
N TYR A 123 14.34 1.31 13.94
CA TYR A 123 14.13 0.22 14.87
C TYR A 123 14.18 0.73 16.30
N SER A 124 13.29 0.22 17.14
CA SER A 124 13.39 0.36 18.57
C SER A 124 14.60 -0.43 19.10
N TRP A 125 14.95 -0.22 20.35
CA TRP A 125 16.02 -0.98 20.99
C TRP A 125 15.74 -2.51 21.07
N ARG A 126 14.48 -2.93 20.93
CA ARG A 126 14.07 -4.33 20.82
C ARG A 126 14.16 -4.91 19.41
N GLY A 127 14.56 -4.11 18.43
CA GLY A 127 14.64 -4.52 17.04
C GLY A 127 13.31 -4.50 16.29
N GLU A 128 12.28 -3.93 16.87
CA GLU A 128 10.96 -3.75 16.26
C GLU A 128 10.81 -2.32 15.72
N ARG A 129 9.95 -2.14 14.74
CA ARG A 129 9.49 -0.82 14.30
C ARG A 129 8.07 -0.61 14.76
N ASP A 130 7.86 0.44 15.54
CA ASP A 130 6.51 0.88 15.94
C ASP A 130 5.86 1.66 14.81
N THR A 131 5.41 0.94 13.81
CA THR A 131 4.75 1.51 12.63
C THR A 131 3.64 0.59 12.14
N ARG A 132 2.76 1.16 11.33
CA ARG A 132 1.67 0.40 10.68
C ARG A 132 2.22 -0.55 9.65
N GLY A 133 1.51 -1.66 9.46
CA GLY A 133 1.74 -2.54 8.32
C GLY A 133 1.34 -1.87 7.00
N ASP A 134 1.95 -2.32 5.91
CA ASP A 134 1.78 -1.73 4.57
C ASP A 134 0.64 -2.36 3.75
N SER A 135 -0.27 -3.11 4.38
CA SER A 135 -1.39 -3.78 3.70
C SER A 135 -2.64 -2.92 3.47
N ASN A 136 -2.64 -1.69 3.97
CA ASN A 136 -3.81 -0.81 3.96
C ASN A 136 -3.78 0.29 2.89
N TRP A 137 -2.80 0.30 2.01
CA TRP A 137 -2.65 1.36 1.02
C TRP A 137 -3.57 1.20 -0.19
N VAL A 138 -4.15 0.01 -0.39
CA VAL A 138 -5.07 -0.29 -1.47
C VAL A 138 -6.38 -0.81 -0.88
N PRO A 139 -7.52 -0.19 -1.16
CA PRO A 139 -8.81 -0.71 -0.73
C PRO A 139 -9.14 -2.04 -1.44
N PRO A 140 -9.83 -2.97 -0.78
CA PRO A 140 -10.12 -4.29 -1.35
C PRO A 140 -10.81 -4.25 -2.71
N GLU A 141 -11.66 -3.26 -2.94
CA GLU A 141 -12.42 -3.10 -4.18
C GLU A 141 -11.54 -2.79 -5.41
N MET A 142 -10.30 -2.33 -5.17
CA MET A 142 -9.35 -1.97 -6.23
C MET A 142 -8.34 -3.06 -6.54
N VAL A 143 -8.43 -4.18 -5.83
CA VAL A 143 -7.48 -5.28 -5.99
C VAL A 143 -7.93 -6.20 -7.12
N GLU A 144 -7.07 -6.42 -8.11
CA GLU A 144 -7.22 -7.43 -9.15
C GLU A 144 -6.91 -8.81 -8.60
N ARG A 145 -5.77 -8.95 -7.95
CA ARG A 145 -5.31 -10.15 -7.26
C ARG A 145 -4.22 -9.85 -6.27
N ILE A 146 -4.01 -10.77 -5.35
CA ILE A 146 -2.88 -10.74 -4.41
C ILE A 146 -2.07 -12.01 -4.65
N GLU A 147 -0.78 -11.84 -4.88
CA GLU A 147 0.17 -12.93 -5.03
C GLU A 147 1.00 -13.06 -3.75
N VAL A 148 0.96 -14.23 -3.14
CA VAL A 148 1.77 -14.54 -1.94
C VAL A 148 2.84 -15.55 -2.33
N LEU A 149 4.09 -15.11 -2.33
CA LEU A 149 5.24 -15.90 -2.73
C LEU A 149 6.04 -16.32 -1.50
N ARG A 150 6.28 -17.60 -1.37
CA ARG A 150 7.02 -18.21 -0.25
C ARG A 150 8.19 -19.05 -0.79
N GLY A 151 9.27 -19.11 -0.01
CA GLY A 151 10.41 -19.92 -0.39
C GLY A 151 11.19 -19.41 -1.61
N PRO A 152 11.59 -20.29 -2.54
CA PRO A 152 12.44 -19.91 -3.68
C PRO A 152 11.85 -18.81 -4.57
N ALA A 153 10.53 -18.77 -4.72
CA ALA A 153 9.84 -17.74 -5.49
C ALA A 153 10.07 -16.32 -4.95
N ALA A 154 10.28 -16.18 -3.65
CA ALA A 154 10.56 -14.90 -3.01
C ALA A 154 12.02 -14.46 -3.14
N ALA A 155 12.96 -15.36 -3.42
CA ALA A 155 14.39 -15.08 -3.46
C ALA A 155 14.78 -14.03 -4.51
N ARG A 156 14.03 -13.95 -5.60
CA ARG A 156 14.20 -12.93 -6.64
C ARG A 156 14.12 -11.49 -6.10
N TYR A 157 13.39 -11.27 -5.03
CA TYR A 157 13.10 -9.93 -4.50
C TYR A 157 14.10 -9.45 -3.44
N GLY A 158 15.15 -10.24 -3.16
CA GLY A 158 16.27 -9.85 -2.33
C GLY A 158 16.09 -10.07 -0.83
N SER A 159 16.91 -9.42 -0.04
CA SER A 159 17.04 -9.67 1.40
C SER A 159 15.80 -9.37 2.22
N GLY A 160 15.02 -8.39 1.84
CA GLY A 160 13.75 -8.04 2.52
C GLY A 160 12.63 -9.07 2.35
N ALA A 161 12.85 -10.09 1.52
CA ALA A 161 11.87 -11.12 1.17
C ALA A 161 12.23 -12.50 1.74
N ALA A 162 13.07 -12.58 2.76
CA ALA A 162 13.51 -13.86 3.33
C ALA A 162 12.35 -14.74 3.84
N GLY A 163 11.30 -14.14 4.39
CA GLY A 163 10.07 -14.83 4.79
C GLY A 163 9.11 -15.05 3.62
N GLY A 164 9.03 -14.10 2.73
CA GLY A 164 8.14 -14.14 1.57
C GLY A 164 7.82 -12.75 1.01
N VAL A 165 6.98 -12.75 -0.02
CA VAL A 165 6.52 -11.56 -0.72
C VAL A 165 5.00 -11.57 -0.81
N VAL A 166 4.39 -10.43 -0.56
CA VAL A 166 2.97 -10.16 -0.85
C VAL A 166 2.92 -9.08 -1.92
N ASN A 167 2.48 -9.43 -3.11
CA ASN A 167 2.32 -8.49 -4.22
C ASN A 167 0.84 -8.20 -4.44
N ILE A 168 0.44 -6.97 -4.19
CA ILE A 168 -0.93 -6.49 -4.37
C ILE A 168 -1.02 -5.89 -5.76
N ILE A 169 -1.76 -6.55 -6.65
CA ILE A 169 -1.97 -6.10 -8.03
C ILE A 169 -3.29 -5.33 -8.11
N THR A 170 -3.23 -4.11 -8.55
CA THR A 170 -4.42 -3.27 -8.72
C THR A 170 -5.09 -3.48 -10.07
N LYS A 171 -6.40 -3.23 -10.13
CA LYS A 171 -7.17 -3.33 -11.37
C LYS A 171 -6.63 -2.35 -12.42
N ARG A 172 -6.50 -2.81 -13.65
CA ARG A 172 -6.03 -2.01 -14.79
C ARG A 172 -7.15 -1.10 -15.32
N PRO A 173 -6.82 0.03 -15.96
CA PRO A 173 -7.77 0.81 -16.73
C PRO A 173 -8.45 -0.03 -17.82
N THR A 174 -9.68 0.30 -18.13
CA THR A 174 -10.50 -0.40 -19.15
C THR A 174 -10.66 0.43 -20.41
N ASN A 175 -10.97 -0.23 -21.52
CA ASN A 175 -11.20 0.42 -22.81
C ASN A 175 -12.62 1.03 -22.92
N ASP A 176 -13.51 0.67 -22.01
CA ASP A 176 -14.84 1.23 -21.90
C ASP A 176 -14.97 2.01 -20.58
N TRP A 177 -15.83 3.02 -20.57
CA TRP A 177 -16.10 3.77 -19.37
C TRP A 177 -16.85 2.93 -18.33
N HIS A 178 -16.24 2.78 -17.18
CA HIS A 178 -16.81 2.13 -16.01
C HIS A 178 -16.62 3.01 -14.78
N GLY A 179 -17.62 3.01 -13.94
CA GLY A 179 -17.55 3.66 -12.65
C GLY A 179 -18.24 2.82 -11.59
N SER A 180 -17.79 2.93 -10.37
CA SER A 180 -18.43 2.31 -9.21
C SER A 180 -18.35 3.23 -8.00
N LEU A 181 -19.39 3.16 -7.18
CA LEU A 181 -19.43 3.75 -5.85
C LEU A 181 -19.73 2.63 -4.87
N SER A 182 -18.86 2.44 -3.89
CA SER A 182 -19.04 1.42 -2.87
C SER A 182 -19.18 2.08 -1.50
N LEU A 183 -20.19 1.64 -0.77
CA LEU A 183 -20.43 2.05 0.61
C LEU A 183 -20.31 0.81 1.50
N TYR A 184 -19.54 0.92 2.54
CA TYR A 184 -19.36 -0.14 3.52
C TYR A 184 -19.62 0.41 4.92
N THR A 185 -20.39 -0.34 5.69
CA THR A 185 -20.62 -0.04 7.10
C THR A 185 -20.51 -1.31 7.93
N ASN A 186 -19.92 -1.18 9.09
CA ASN A 186 -19.93 -2.21 10.12
C ASN A 186 -20.38 -1.56 11.43
N GLN A 187 -21.53 -2.00 11.91
CA GLN A 187 -22.14 -1.54 13.13
C GLN A 187 -22.13 -2.71 14.12
N PRO A 188 -21.18 -2.76 15.06
CA PRO A 188 -21.11 -3.83 16.06
C PRO A 188 -22.35 -3.88 16.93
N GLU A 189 -22.75 -5.08 17.36
CA GLU A 189 -23.83 -5.25 18.34
C GLU A 189 -23.43 -4.72 19.71
N ASN A 190 -22.17 -4.87 20.07
CA ASN A 190 -21.64 -4.29 21.31
C ASN A 190 -21.37 -2.80 21.10
N ASN A 191 -22.10 -1.96 21.78
CA ASN A 191 -21.99 -0.50 21.68
C ASN A 191 -20.63 0.07 22.16
N LYS A 192 -19.81 -0.76 22.80
CA LYS A 192 -18.43 -0.40 23.17
C LYS A 192 -17.42 -0.64 22.05
N GLU A 193 -17.79 -1.39 21.03
CA GLU A 193 -16.96 -1.55 19.84
C GLU A 193 -17.16 -0.41 18.86
N GLY A 194 -16.07 0.05 18.26
CA GLY A 194 -16.09 1.12 17.27
C GLY A 194 -16.72 0.70 15.96
N SER A 195 -17.65 1.49 15.46
CA SER A 195 -18.25 1.31 14.13
C SER A 195 -17.31 1.75 13.02
N THR A 196 -17.47 1.17 11.83
CA THR A 196 -16.72 1.52 10.64
C THR A 196 -17.66 2.01 9.55
N ASN A 197 -17.29 3.12 8.90
CA ASN A 197 -17.94 3.61 7.69
C ASN A 197 -16.87 3.90 6.64
N ARG A 198 -17.09 3.41 5.43
CA ARG A 198 -16.19 3.58 4.30
C ARG A 198 -16.99 3.90 3.04
N ALA A 199 -16.47 4.83 2.26
CA ALA A 199 -16.95 5.11 0.92
C ALA A 199 -15.76 5.15 -0.04
N ASN A 200 -15.90 4.51 -1.18
CA ASN A 200 -14.91 4.61 -2.24
C ASN A 200 -15.58 4.76 -3.60
N PHE A 201 -14.89 5.39 -4.52
CA PHE A 201 -15.28 5.49 -5.90
C PHE A 201 -14.18 5.02 -6.83
N ASN A 202 -14.57 4.54 -7.99
CA ASN A 202 -13.68 4.14 -9.06
C ASN A 202 -14.24 4.65 -10.39
N LEU A 203 -13.36 5.23 -11.21
CA LEU A 203 -13.66 5.68 -12.56
C LEU A 203 -12.56 5.19 -13.50
N ASN A 204 -12.94 4.45 -14.52
CA ASN A 204 -12.05 3.92 -15.54
C ASN A 204 -12.58 4.23 -16.93
N GLY A 205 -11.70 4.46 -17.87
CA GLY A 205 -12.11 4.57 -19.25
C GLY A 205 -11.03 5.14 -20.18
N PRO A 206 -11.35 5.18 -21.48
CA PRO A 206 -10.47 5.73 -22.48
C PRO A 206 -10.51 7.26 -22.49
N LEU A 207 -9.33 7.89 -22.54
CA LEU A 207 -9.20 9.33 -22.77
C LEU A 207 -8.99 9.65 -24.26
N ALA A 208 -8.32 8.77 -24.99
CA ALA A 208 -8.08 8.90 -26.42
C ALA A 208 -8.14 7.52 -27.07
N GLY A 209 -9.33 7.01 -27.31
CA GLY A 209 -9.54 5.65 -27.82
C GLY A 209 -8.80 4.62 -26.98
N ASP A 210 -8.30 3.58 -27.61
CA ASP A 210 -7.51 2.55 -26.92
C ASP A 210 -6.07 2.99 -26.59
N ALA A 211 -5.62 4.11 -27.14
CA ALA A 211 -4.25 4.56 -26.99
C ALA A 211 -3.96 5.10 -25.61
N LEU A 212 -4.91 5.80 -25.00
CA LEU A 212 -4.76 6.38 -23.66
C LEU A 212 -5.97 6.03 -22.81
N THR A 213 -5.74 5.29 -21.75
CA THR A 213 -6.74 4.92 -20.77
C THR A 213 -6.38 5.45 -19.40
N MET A 214 -7.37 5.65 -18.56
CA MET A 214 -7.19 6.12 -17.18
C MET A 214 -7.94 5.28 -16.18
N ARG A 215 -7.40 5.25 -14.97
CA ARG A 215 -8.08 4.79 -13.76
C ARG A 215 -7.89 5.83 -12.68
N LEU A 216 -8.98 6.23 -12.05
CA LEU A 216 -8.99 7.09 -10.89
C LEU A 216 -9.81 6.43 -9.80
N TYR A 217 -9.28 6.30 -8.60
CA TYR A 217 -10.07 5.92 -7.44
C TYR A 217 -9.76 6.77 -6.23
N GLY A 218 -10.75 6.90 -5.36
CA GLY A 218 -10.64 7.55 -4.07
C GLY A 218 -11.34 6.74 -2.99
N ASN A 219 -10.85 6.86 -1.77
CA ASN A 219 -11.38 6.16 -0.61
C ASN A 219 -11.37 7.07 0.61
N ILE A 220 -12.44 7.00 1.39
CA ILE A 220 -12.55 7.63 2.70
C ILE A 220 -13.03 6.55 3.67
N ASN A 221 -12.30 6.36 4.76
CA ASN A 221 -12.59 5.34 5.74
C ASN A 221 -12.44 5.91 7.15
N LYS A 222 -13.43 5.69 7.98
CA LYS A 222 -13.39 6.01 9.40
C LYS A 222 -13.89 4.84 10.21
N THR A 223 -13.07 4.40 11.17
CA THR A 223 -13.46 3.49 12.24
C THR A 223 -13.34 4.25 13.55
N GLU A 224 -14.40 4.26 14.34
CA GLU A 224 -14.32 4.82 15.69
C GLU A 224 -13.48 3.91 16.60
N PRO A 225 -12.76 4.47 17.57
CA PRO A 225 -12.05 3.65 18.55
C PRO A 225 -13.04 2.88 19.41
N ASP A 226 -12.64 1.72 19.90
CA ASP A 226 -13.40 1.02 20.91
C ASP A 226 -13.46 1.86 22.19
N ALA A 227 -14.51 1.71 22.99
CA ALA A 227 -14.63 2.39 24.26
C ALA A 227 -13.42 2.04 25.15
N TRP A 228 -12.91 3.04 25.88
CA TRP A 228 -11.72 2.89 26.71
C TRP A 228 -11.89 1.81 27.80
N ASP A 229 -13.12 1.53 28.21
CA ASP A 229 -13.50 0.57 29.24
C ASP A 229 -14.08 -0.74 28.66
N ILE A 230 -13.82 -1.05 27.38
CA ILE A 230 -14.36 -2.25 26.72
C ILE A 230 -13.89 -3.54 27.39
N ASN A 231 -12.65 -3.57 27.86
CA ASN A 231 -12.10 -4.69 28.58
C ASN A 231 -12.25 -4.51 30.09
N ARG A 232 -12.32 -5.61 30.81
CA ARG A 232 -12.44 -5.54 32.29
C ARG A 232 -11.17 -4.95 32.92
N ALA A 233 -11.37 -4.09 33.87
CA ALA A 233 -10.28 -3.58 34.69
C ALA A 233 -9.50 -4.73 35.37
N GLN A 234 -8.18 -4.67 35.27
CA GLN A 234 -7.28 -5.53 36.04
C GLN A 234 -6.32 -4.65 36.83
N ASN A 235 -6.24 -4.88 38.11
CA ASN A 235 -5.37 -4.11 39.02
C ASN A 235 -5.55 -2.57 38.90
N GLY A 236 -6.77 -2.12 38.69
CA GLY A 236 -7.07 -0.69 38.53
C GLY A 236 -6.82 -0.10 37.14
N SER A 237 -6.42 -0.90 36.19
CA SER A 237 -6.18 -0.47 34.79
C SER A 237 -7.08 -1.23 33.81
N TYR A 238 -7.52 -0.56 32.78
CA TYR A 238 -8.27 -1.17 31.69
C TYR A 238 -7.31 -1.49 30.53
N ALA A 239 -7.43 -2.70 29.98
CA ALA A 239 -6.75 -3.02 28.74
C ALA A 239 -7.44 -2.28 27.58
N ALA A 240 -6.64 -1.68 26.71
CA ALA A 240 -7.16 -0.97 25.55
C ALA A 240 -7.92 -1.89 24.59
N GLY A 241 -8.94 -1.34 23.95
CA GLY A 241 -9.60 -1.92 22.80
C GLY A 241 -8.85 -1.59 21.51
N ARG A 242 -9.54 -1.75 20.38
CA ARG A 242 -8.99 -1.37 19.07
C ARG A 242 -8.90 0.14 18.93
N GLU A 243 -7.79 0.60 18.38
CA GLU A 243 -7.70 1.98 17.93
C GLU A 243 -8.66 2.24 16.76
N GLY A 244 -9.14 3.45 16.69
CA GLY A 244 -9.88 3.93 15.52
C GLY A 244 -8.94 4.19 14.34
N VAL A 245 -9.54 4.35 13.16
CA VAL A 245 -8.83 4.57 11.90
C VAL A 245 -9.46 5.74 11.16
N ARG A 246 -8.64 6.58 10.57
CA ARG A 246 -9.07 7.62 9.63
C ARG A 246 -8.16 7.62 8.42
N ASN A 247 -8.66 7.13 7.31
CA ASN A 247 -7.89 7.02 6.06
C ASN A 247 -8.56 7.82 4.95
N LYS A 248 -7.72 8.42 4.10
CA LYS A 248 -8.12 9.07 2.86
C LYS A 248 -7.10 8.72 1.80
N ASP A 249 -7.56 8.29 0.63
CA ASP A 249 -6.70 7.86 -0.45
C ASP A 249 -7.21 8.41 -1.78
N ILE A 250 -6.28 8.79 -2.64
CA ILE A 250 -6.54 9.04 -4.05
C ILE A 250 -5.43 8.41 -4.88
N ASN A 251 -5.79 7.76 -5.97
CA ASN A 251 -4.86 7.11 -6.87
C ASN A 251 -5.28 7.34 -8.32
N ALA A 252 -4.33 7.68 -9.17
CA ALA A 252 -4.53 7.84 -10.59
C ALA A 252 -3.50 7.02 -11.37
N LEU A 253 -3.94 6.38 -12.43
CA LEU A 253 -3.10 5.67 -13.38
C LEU A 253 -3.48 6.09 -14.80
N LEU A 254 -2.50 6.54 -15.57
CA LEU A 254 -2.61 6.76 -17.00
C LEU A 254 -1.81 5.65 -17.71
N SER A 255 -2.44 4.97 -18.63
CA SER A 255 -1.79 3.94 -19.44
C SER A 255 -1.82 4.35 -20.91
N TRP A 256 -0.65 4.53 -21.49
CA TRP A 256 -0.48 4.94 -22.87
C TRP A 256 0.11 3.79 -23.70
N LYS A 257 -0.67 3.28 -24.64
CA LYS A 257 -0.19 2.38 -25.67
C LYS A 257 0.47 3.21 -26.78
N VAL A 258 1.79 3.34 -26.72
CA VAL A 258 2.57 4.03 -27.75
C VAL A 258 2.45 3.28 -29.06
N THR A 259 2.53 1.96 -28.99
CA THR A 259 2.22 0.99 -30.02
C THR A 259 1.48 -0.19 -29.37
N PRO A 260 0.87 -1.12 -30.13
CA PRO A 260 0.28 -2.31 -29.54
C PRO A 260 1.24 -3.13 -28.67
N GLN A 261 2.55 -3.03 -28.92
CA GLN A 261 3.60 -3.77 -28.22
C GLN A 261 4.34 -2.94 -27.17
N GLN A 262 4.05 -1.64 -27.04
CA GLN A 262 4.77 -0.76 -26.13
C GLN A 262 3.79 0.06 -25.30
N ILE A 263 3.90 -0.06 -23.98
CA ILE A 263 3.02 0.61 -23.03
C ILE A 263 3.86 1.41 -22.04
N ILE A 264 3.44 2.65 -21.81
CA ILE A 264 3.97 3.53 -20.75
C ILE A 264 2.85 3.79 -19.78
N ASP A 265 3.09 3.46 -18.51
CA ASP A 265 2.19 3.74 -17.40
C ASP A 265 2.75 4.88 -16.55
N PHE A 266 1.90 5.84 -16.23
CA PHE A 266 2.19 6.88 -15.26
C PHE A 266 1.22 6.75 -14.09
N SER A 267 1.75 6.62 -12.87
CA SER A 267 0.97 6.46 -11.66
C SER A 267 1.25 7.56 -10.64
N TYR A 268 0.21 7.97 -9.95
CA TYR A 268 0.28 8.87 -8.81
C TYR A 268 -0.64 8.36 -7.70
N ALA A 269 -0.17 8.38 -6.47
CA ALA A 269 -1.00 8.10 -5.31
C ALA A 269 -0.69 9.07 -4.17
N TYR A 270 -1.73 9.46 -3.47
CA TYR A 270 -1.64 10.18 -2.21
C TYR A 270 -2.57 9.52 -1.20
N SER A 271 -2.02 9.18 -0.05
CA SER A 271 -2.75 8.52 1.02
C SER A 271 -2.44 9.17 2.35
N ARG A 272 -3.46 9.25 3.18
CA ARG A 272 -3.35 9.65 4.57
C ARG A 272 -3.99 8.59 5.44
N GLN A 273 -3.24 8.06 6.38
CA GLN A 273 -3.73 7.10 7.37
C GLN A 273 -3.49 7.65 8.77
N GLY A 274 -4.52 7.62 9.60
CA GLY A 274 -4.44 8.04 10.98
C GLY A 274 -4.99 6.99 11.93
N ASN A 275 -4.42 6.90 13.12
CA ASN A 275 -4.93 6.10 14.21
C ASN A 275 -5.57 6.98 15.27
N ILE A 276 -6.74 6.58 15.74
CA ILE A 276 -7.49 7.25 16.80
C ILE A 276 -7.32 6.48 18.08
N TYR A 277 -6.81 7.14 19.10
CA TYR A 277 -6.42 6.51 20.36
C TYR A 277 -7.61 5.92 21.12
N ALA A 278 -7.48 4.66 21.53
CA ALA A 278 -8.49 3.93 22.32
C ALA A 278 -8.04 3.60 23.75
N GLY A 279 -6.79 3.88 24.06
CA GLY A 279 -6.14 3.47 25.29
C GLY A 279 -4.82 2.78 25.01
N ASP A 280 -4.15 2.34 26.06
CA ASP A 280 -2.85 1.71 25.96
C ASP A 280 -2.74 0.58 26.99
N THR A 281 -2.21 -0.56 26.57
CA THR A 281 -1.96 -1.72 27.44
C THR A 281 -0.62 -1.66 28.15
N GLN A 282 0.24 -0.71 27.80
CA GLN A 282 1.54 -0.61 28.44
C GLN A 282 1.42 -0.15 29.88
N TYR A 283 2.02 -0.90 30.76
CA TYR A 283 1.95 -0.65 32.20
C TYR A 283 2.42 0.74 32.62
N SER A 284 3.45 1.25 31.95
CA SER A 284 3.97 2.60 32.18
C SER A 284 2.98 3.71 31.89
N ASN A 285 2.07 3.49 30.93
CA ASN A 285 1.04 4.44 30.56
C ASN A 285 -0.26 4.24 31.36
N SER A 286 -0.58 3.02 31.69
CA SER A 286 -1.77 2.68 32.50
C SER A 286 -1.66 3.07 33.98
N ASN A 287 -0.44 3.18 34.50
CA ASN A 287 -0.18 3.58 35.87
C ASN A 287 -0.16 5.10 36.12
N MET A 288 -0.21 5.90 35.10
CA MET A 288 -0.31 7.35 35.25
C MET A 288 -1.76 7.76 35.54
N SER A 289 -2.24 7.50 36.78
CA SER A 289 -3.64 7.64 37.13
C SER A 289 -4.54 6.69 36.31
N PRO A 290 -5.55 6.04 36.80
CA PRO A 290 -6.35 5.05 36.09
C PRO A 290 -6.85 5.51 34.72
N ASN A 291 -6.87 6.81 34.47
CA ASN A 291 -7.41 7.40 33.26
C ASN A 291 -6.54 8.53 32.64
N GLY A 292 -5.33 8.75 33.11
CA GLY A 292 -4.59 9.98 32.80
C GLY A 292 -4.37 10.24 31.30
N LEU A 293 -3.98 9.24 30.50
CA LEU A 293 -3.84 9.39 29.06
C LEU A 293 -5.17 9.25 28.32
N VAL A 294 -6.08 8.43 28.82
CA VAL A 294 -7.41 8.26 28.25
C VAL A 294 -8.19 9.59 28.31
N ASP A 295 -8.14 10.30 29.43
CA ASP A 295 -8.85 11.57 29.59
C ASP A 295 -8.37 12.65 28.61
N THR A 296 -7.09 12.60 28.22
CA THR A 296 -6.49 13.60 27.34
C THR A 296 -6.45 13.19 25.88
N LEU A 297 -6.28 11.91 25.56
CA LEU A 297 -5.98 11.41 24.23
C LEU A 297 -7.09 10.58 23.59
N TYR A 298 -8.04 10.06 24.39
CA TYR A 298 -9.10 9.22 23.84
C TYR A 298 -9.88 9.95 22.74
N GLY A 299 -10.01 9.28 21.59
CA GLY A 299 -10.69 9.84 20.44
C GLY A 299 -9.87 10.82 19.62
N GLN A 300 -8.64 11.13 20.05
CA GLN A 300 -7.72 11.97 19.28
C GLN A 300 -6.85 11.13 18.37
N GLU A 301 -6.40 11.75 17.27
CA GLU A 301 -5.53 11.12 16.30
C GLU A 301 -4.08 11.23 16.74
N THR A 302 -3.50 10.11 17.19
CA THR A 302 -2.17 10.06 17.80
C THR A 302 -1.06 9.64 16.86
N ASN A 303 -1.41 9.06 15.72
CA ASN A 303 -0.46 8.68 14.68
C ASN A 303 -1.06 9.01 13.30
N ARG A 304 -0.27 9.65 12.45
CA ARG A 304 -0.65 10.02 11.08
C ARG A 304 0.48 9.68 10.12
N MET A 305 0.18 8.94 9.08
CA MET A 305 1.09 8.69 7.97
C MET A 305 0.54 9.32 6.70
N TYR A 306 1.40 10.08 6.03
CA TYR A 306 1.13 10.63 4.71
C TYR A 306 2.08 9.96 3.73
N ARG A 307 1.52 9.33 2.70
CA ARG A 307 2.29 8.64 1.67
C ARG A 307 1.96 9.24 0.31
N GLN A 308 2.98 9.61 -0.44
CA GLN A 308 2.87 10.10 -1.80
C GLN A 308 3.78 9.28 -2.69
N THR A 309 3.26 8.82 -3.82
CA THR A 309 4.03 8.01 -4.77
C THR A 309 3.88 8.55 -6.19
N TRP A 310 4.94 8.43 -6.96
CA TRP A 310 5.00 8.69 -8.38
C TRP A 310 5.69 7.51 -9.05
N GLY A 311 5.15 7.08 -10.18
CA GLY A 311 5.73 5.99 -10.93
C GLY A 311 5.63 6.23 -12.42
N LEU A 312 6.68 5.85 -13.14
CA LEU A 312 6.71 5.80 -14.60
C LEU A 312 7.26 4.44 -14.99
N THR A 313 6.48 3.66 -15.72
CA THR A 313 6.83 2.29 -16.11
C THR A 313 6.69 2.13 -17.62
N TYR A 314 7.71 1.53 -18.21
CA TYR A 314 7.72 1.14 -19.61
C TYR A 314 7.72 -0.39 -19.74
N ASN A 315 6.87 -0.92 -20.59
CA ASN A 315 6.84 -2.33 -20.98
C ASN A 315 6.84 -2.42 -22.51
N GLY A 316 7.75 -3.19 -23.07
CA GLY A 316 7.86 -3.40 -24.51
C GLY A 316 7.99 -4.88 -24.87
N ILE A 317 7.29 -5.30 -25.91
CA ILE A 317 7.45 -6.61 -26.55
C ILE A 317 8.14 -6.38 -27.88
N TRP A 318 9.23 -7.11 -28.10
CA TRP A 318 10.09 -7.03 -29.27
C TRP A 318 10.19 -8.40 -29.92
N TYR A 319 10.65 -8.46 -31.18
CA TYR A 319 10.88 -9.73 -31.87
C TYR A 319 11.93 -10.63 -31.15
N TRP A 320 12.84 -10.03 -30.38
CA TRP A 320 13.90 -10.73 -29.63
C TRP A 320 13.52 -11.06 -28.19
N GLY A 321 12.41 -10.56 -27.69
CA GLY A 321 11.98 -10.75 -26.30
C GLY A 321 11.24 -9.56 -25.74
N GLN A 322 11.46 -9.28 -24.46
CA GLN A 322 10.75 -8.23 -23.75
C GLN A 322 11.71 -7.31 -23.02
N SER A 323 11.33 -6.05 -22.90
CA SER A 323 12.00 -5.08 -22.07
C SER A 323 11.02 -4.42 -21.11
N LYS A 324 11.50 -4.14 -19.90
CA LYS A 324 10.76 -3.48 -18.85
C LYS A 324 11.68 -2.50 -18.12
N ALA A 325 11.22 -1.29 -17.89
CA ALA A 325 11.94 -0.28 -17.15
C ALA A 325 10.98 0.54 -16.30
N GLY A 326 11.46 1.05 -15.19
CA GLY A 326 10.65 1.88 -14.33
C GLY A 326 11.48 2.83 -13.48
N VAL A 327 10.88 3.96 -13.14
CA VAL A 327 11.39 4.91 -12.16
C VAL A 327 10.28 5.24 -11.17
N TYR A 328 10.60 5.22 -9.89
CA TYR A 328 9.63 5.35 -8.81
C TYR A 328 10.15 6.28 -7.74
N TYR A 329 9.23 7.04 -7.19
CA TYR A 329 9.47 7.89 -6.03
C TYR A 329 8.39 7.68 -4.99
N GLU A 330 8.78 7.49 -3.75
CA GLU A 330 7.88 7.41 -2.60
C GLU A 330 8.35 8.34 -1.49
N LYS A 331 7.43 9.10 -0.93
CA LYS A 331 7.66 9.94 0.24
C LYS A 331 6.65 9.58 1.31
N THR A 332 7.13 9.30 2.51
CA THR A 332 6.31 9.04 3.67
C THR A 332 6.68 9.99 4.79
N ASN A 333 5.69 10.71 5.32
CA ASN A 333 5.81 11.44 6.57
C ASN A 333 5.01 10.69 7.63
N ASN A 334 5.67 10.35 8.74
CA ASN A 334 5.04 9.69 9.88
C ASN A 334 5.10 10.62 11.08
N THR A 335 3.95 11.12 11.50
CA THR A 335 3.80 11.98 12.68
C THR A 335 3.17 11.16 13.79
N ARG A 336 3.83 11.08 14.92
CA ARG A 336 3.39 10.31 16.08
C ARG A 336 3.67 11.06 17.38
N LEU A 337 2.97 10.67 18.44
CA LEU A 337 3.28 11.17 19.77
C LEU A 337 4.70 10.78 20.16
N GLN A 338 5.41 11.72 20.73
CA GLN A 338 6.74 11.49 21.26
C GLN A 338 6.69 10.47 22.41
N GLU A 339 7.50 9.44 22.30
CA GLU A 339 7.73 8.50 23.37
C GLU A 339 8.84 9.00 24.27
N GLY A 340 8.58 9.02 25.57
CA GLY A 340 9.58 9.45 26.55
C GLY A 340 10.78 8.49 26.56
N THR A 341 11.95 9.07 26.53
CA THR A 341 13.23 8.37 26.55
C THR A 341 13.73 8.04 27.94
N THR A 342 13.01 8.44 28.96
CA THR A 342 13.44 8.27 30.36
C THR A 342 13.54 6.80 30.73
N GLY A 343 14.76 6.32 30.79
CA GLY A 343 15.08 5.07 31.45
C GLY A 343 14.91 3.82 30.64
N ARG A 344 14.89 3.89 29.33
CA ARG A 344 14.75 2.70 28.47
C ARG A 344 13.43 1.97 28.64
N VAL A 345 12.42 2.64 29.15
CA VAL A 345 11.06 2.11 29.25
C VAL A 345 10.30 2.58 28.03
N GLU A 346 10.06 1.66 27.13
CA GLU A 346 9.13 1.89 26.03
C GLU A 346 7.75 2.23 26.62
N GLY A 347 7.14 3.29 26.13
CA GLY A 347 5.75 3.54 26.42
C GLY A 347 5.41 4.73 27.29
N MET A 348 6.35 5.51 27.75
CA MET A 348 6.00 6.82 28.29
C MET A 348 5.70 7.78 27.15
N ILE A 349 4.42 8.13 27.01
CA ILE A 349 3.96 9.07 26.01
C ILE A 349 4.00 10.49 26.58
N ASN A 350 4.49 11.41 25.76
CA ASN A 350 4.27 12.82 25.98
C ASN A 350 3.04 13.25 25.18
N SER A 351 1.93 13.54 25.86
CA SER A 351 0.63 13.82 25.23
C SER A 351 0.58 15.08 24.36
N ASP A 352 1.54 15.96 24.53
CA ASP A 352 1.52 17.30 23.92
C ASP A 352 2.56 17.48 22.82
N VAL A 353 3.43 16.49 22.63
CA VAL A 353 4.56 16.60 21.69
C VAL A 353 4.46 15.53 20.61
N TYR A 354 4.58 15.96 19.36
CA TYR A 354 4.59 15.10 18.19
C TYR A 354 5.95 15.17 17.50
N ASP A 355 6.45 14.00 17.13
CA ASP A 355 7.61 13.88 16.26
C ASP A 355 7.17 13.50 14.84
N THR A 356 7.85 14.06 13.86
CA THR A 356 7.64 13.70 12.46
C THR A 356 8.93 13.15 11.87
N SER A 357 8.86 11.90 11.42
CA SER A 357 9.90 11.29 10.60
C SER A 357 9.53 11.34 9.13
N ARG A 358 10.52 11.43 8.26
CA ARG A 358 10.35 11.50 6.82
C ARG A 358 11.27 10.51 6.13
N LEU A 359 10.68 9.68 5.29
CA LEU A 359 11.40 8.76 4.40
C LEU A 359 11.14 9.18 2.95
N GLU A 360 12.21 9.30 2.18
CA GLU A 360 12.15 9.46 0.73
C GLU A 360 12.88 8.29 0.08
N SER A 361 12.24 7.66 -0.89
CA SER A 361 12.78 6.51 -1.60
C SER A 361 12.74 6.76 -3.09
N TRP A 362 13.86 6.55 -3.76
CA TRP A 362 13.99 6.56 -5.22
C TRP A 362 14.38 5.17 -5.68
N ARG A 363 13.75 4.72 -6.75
CA ARG A 363 14.01 3.41 -7.33
C ARG A 363 14.01 3.49 -8.83
N SER A 364 14.99 2.85 -9.46
CA SER A 364 15.04 2.64 -10.90
C SER A 364 15.28 1.18 -11.20
N THR A 365 14.54 0.65 -12.14
CA THR A 365 14.65 -0.75 -12.56
C THR A 365 14.76 -0.85 -14.06
N ALA A 366 15.49 -1.84 -14.56
CA ALA A 366 15.52 -2.22 -15.96
C ALA A 366 15.67 -3.73 -16.05
N GLU A 367 14.91 -4.36 -16.93
CA GLU A 367 14.92 -5.80 -17.15
C GLU A 367 14.71 -6.12 -18.62
N VAL A 368 15.43 -7.13 -19.11
CA VAL A 368 15.19 -7.75 -20.40
C VAL A 368 15.00 -9.24 -20.23
N ASN A 369 14.06 -9.82 -20.99
CA ASN A 369 13.79 -11.24 -21.04
C ASN A 369 14.01 -11.71 -22.47
N LEU A 370 14.95 -12.63 -22.65
CA LEU A 370 15.42 -13.15 -23.94
C LEU A 370 15.05 -14.63 -24.05
N PRO A 371 13.92 -14.98 -24.68
CA PRO A 371 13.60 -16.37 -24.96
C PRO A 371 14.49 -16.91 -26.05
N PHE A 372 14.98 -18.14 -25.90
CA PHE A 372 15.74 -18.85 -26.91
C PHE A 372 15.55 -20.35 -26.81
N ASN A 373 15.79 -21.05 -27.91
CA ASN A 373 15.71 -22.50 -27.97
C ASN A 373 17.14 -23.08 -28.14
N TRP A 374 17.62 -23.73 -27.09
CA TRP A 374 18.84 -24.50 -27.13
C TRP A 374 18.67 -25.75 -26.28
N LEU A 375 18.51 -26.91 -26.94
CA LEU A 375 18.14 -28.19 -26.33
C LEU A 375 16.73 -28.21 -25.68
N ALA A 376 16.23 -27.09 -25.23
CA ALA A 376 14.89 -26.87 -24.68
C ALA A 376 14.51 -25.39 -24.79
N GLU A 377 13.24 -25.06 -24.59
CA GLU A 377 12.81 -23.66 -24.40
C GLU A 377 13.46 -23.08 -23.16
N GLN A 378 14.14 -21.95 -23.32
CA GLN A 378 14.85 -21.25 -22.25
C GLN A 378 14.58 -19.76 -22.34
N THR A 379 14.65 -19.10 -21.21
CA THR A 379 14.59 -17.64 -21.13
C THR A 379 15.74 -17.12 -20.28
N LEU A 380 16.54 -16.22 -20.84
CA LEU A 380 17.55 -15.49 -20.11
C LEU A 380 16.94 -14.17 -19.64
N THR A 381 16.93 -13.94 -18.35
CA THR A 381 16.51 -12.68 -17.75
C THR A 381 17.73 -11.94 -17.21
N LEU A 382 17.91 -10.71 -17.69
CA LEU A 382 18.94 -9.79 -17.19
C LEU A 382 18.24 -8.56 -16.64
N GLY A 383 18.60 -8.17 -15.44
CA GLY A 383 18.00 -7.03 -14.79
C GLY A 383 19.01 -6.27 -13.92
N MET A 384 18.70 -4.99 -13.72
CA MET A 384 19.41 -4.13 -12.79
C MET A 384 18.42 -3.27 -12.02
N GLU A 385 18.79 -2.96 -10.80
CA GLU A 385 18.01 -2.13 -9.90
C GLU A 385 18.93 -1.16 -9.16
N TRP A 386 18.46 0.06 -9.02
CA TRP A 386 19.08 1.08 -8.19
C TRP A 386 18.07 1.63 -7.20
N ASN A 387 18.45 1.67 -5.94
CA ASN A 387 17.62 2.19 -4.85
C ASN A 387 18.41 3.21 -4.04
N ARG A 388 17.70 4.22 -3.56
CA ARG A 388 18.20 5.17 -2.59
C ARG A 388 17.10 5.52 -1.60
N ASP A 389 17.36 5.30 -0.32
CA ASP A 389 16.46 5.67 0.77
C ASP A 389 17.13 6.71 1.65
N GLU A 390 16.40 7.75 1.98
CA GLU A 390 16.81 8.80 2.91
C GLU A 390 15.78 8.88 4.04
N LEU A 391 16.21 8.52 5.25
CA LEU A 391 15.41 8.64 6.45
C LEU A 391 15.89 9.80 7.30
N ASN A 392 15.00 10.74 7.59
CA ASN A 392 15.17 11.78 8.58
C ASN A 392 14.21 11.54 9.74
N ASP A 393 14.74 11.08 10.86
CA ASP A 393 13.98 10.80 12.09
C ASP A 393 14.61 11.57 13.26
N PRO A 394 14.10 12.78 13.58
CA PRO A 394 14.63 13.62 14.63
C PRO A 394 14.58 12.98 16.02
N ALA A 395 13.59 12.12 16.27
CA ALA A 395 13.42 11.46 17.56
C ALA A 395 14.57 10.49 17.90
N SER A 396 15.32 10.05 16.90
CA SER A 396 16.42 9.10 17.09
C SER A 396 17.78 9.75 17.31
N MET A 397 17.84 11.07 17.32
CA MET A 397 19.07 11.82 17.57
C MET A 397 19.27 12.19 19.05
N GLN A 398 18.40 11.72 19.94
CA GLN A 398 18.47 11.98 21.37
C GLN A 398 19.11 10.83 22.16
#